data_7c2ddd067bc94b5972a1d1b644223a87
#
_entry.id   7c2ddd067bc94b5972a1d1b644223a87
#
_cell.length_a   1.000
_cell.length_b   1.000
_cell.length_c   1.000
_cell.angle_alpha   90.00
_cell.angle_beta   90.00
_cell.angle_gamma   90.00
#
_symmetry.space_group_name_H-M   'P 1'
#
loop_
_entity.id
_entity.type
_entity.pdbx_description
1 polymer ?
#
loop_
_entity_poly.entity_id
_entity_poly.type
_entity_poly.pdbx_seq_one_letter_code
_entity_poly.pdbx_strand_id
1 'polypeptide(L)'
;MFAAKNFFLAGGAAGITTDFLVIAGGGGGGGIAYNAGGGAGGYRTSAGTSGGGGSAEAQLTLSYGIAYTVTVGAGGTASGNAKGTNGSDSVFNTITSVGGGAGGANSNNAGNSGGSGGGAAAAGTGSSPAAAAGTANQGYAGGTSFIGASTWGAGGGGGAGAVGANGASTVGGNGGAGVASTITGSSVTRAGGGGAAAASGTPGSGGSGGGGAGSISSTGTAGTANTGGGGGAGFSTNSGGAGGSGIVIIKVPSTVYAVFSSGVTVTSSTSGGSNIYSVTATSTTSETVTFTNIVPLEYLVVAGGGGGGGSFYAGGGAAGGFRTGSLLSI
;
A
#
# COMPACT_ATOMS: atom_id res chain seq x y z
N MET A 1 -13.59 54.56 11.75
CA MET A 1 -13.62 53.28 12.50
C MET A 1 -14.41 52.28 11.67
N PHE A 2 -13.72 51.48 10.87
CA PHE A 2 -14.37 50.45 10.04
C PHE A 2 -14.38 49.14 10.84
N ALA A 3 -15.59 48.69 11.23
CA ALA A 3 -15.76 47.40 11.85
C ALA A 3 -15.54 46.29 10.78
N ALA A 4 -14.52 45.51 10.94
CA ALA A 4 -14.35 44.26 10.17
C ALA A 4 -15.51 43.33 10.58
N LYS A 5 -16.50 43.14 9.70
CA LYS A 5 -17.48 42.07 9.85
C LYS A 5 -16.75 40.76 9.52
N ASN A 6 -16.51 39.98 10.56
CA ASN A 6 -16.17 38.57 10.38
C ASN A 6 -17.37 37.89 9.66
N PHE A 7 -17.24 37.70 8.37
CA PHE A 7 -18.18 36.88 7.60
C PHE A 7 -17.81 35.42 7.81
N PHE A 8 -18.28 34.81 8.89
CA PHE A 8 -18.31 33.36 9.01
C PHE A 8 -19.35 32.88 8.02
N LEU A 9 -18.89 32.37 6.87
CA LEU A 9 -19.71 31.53 6.04
C LEU A 9 -19.93 30.22 6.83
N ALA A 10 -21.05 30.11 7.52
CA ALA A 10 -21.59 28.85 8.02
C ALA A 10 -22.24 28.09 6.85
N GLY A 11 -21.50 27.87 5.79
CA GLY A 11 -21.75 26.79 4.86
C GLY A 11 -21.13 25.56 5.50
N GLY A 12 -21.91 24.54 5.86
CA GLY A 12 -21.38 23.27 6.31
C GLY A 12 -20.26 22.86 5.33
N ALA A 13 -19.05 22.65 5.84
CA ALA A 13 -17.90 22.34 5.01
C ALA A 13 -18.25 21.12 4.18
N ALA A 14 -18.39 21.30 2.85
CA ALA A 14 -18.66 20.19 1.94
C ALA A 14 -17.58 19.14 2.18
N GLY A 15 -17.98 17.91 2.48
CA GLY A 15 -17.04 16.83 2.75
C GLY A 15 -16.17 16.59 1.54
N ILE A 16 -14.93 16.22 1.77
CA ILE A 16 -13.94 15.87 0.73
C ILE A 16 -14.23 14.44 0.31
N THR A 17 -14.80 14.24 -0.88
CA THR A 17 -14.93 12.91 -1.46
C THR A 17 -13.55 12.37 -1.82
N THR A 18 -13.16 11.26 -1.20
CA THR A 18 -11.81 10.72 -1.27
C THR A 18 -11.83 9.28 -1.76
N ASP A 19 -11.15 9.01 -2.87
CA ASP A 19 -10.81 7.65 -3.28
C ASP A 19 -9.53 7.20 -2.55
N PHE A 20 -9.46 5.90 -2.28
CA PHE A 20 -8.31 5.30 -1.62
C PHE A 20 -7.93 3.94 -2.20
N LEU A 21 -6.68 3.59 -2.00
CA LEU A 21 -6.14 2.23 -2.10
C LEU A 21 -5.20 2.01 -0.93
N VAL A 22 -5.52 1.04 -0.08
CA VAL A 22 -4.72 0.67 1.09
C VAL A 22 -4.27 -0.76 0.92
N ILE A 23 -2.95 -0.98 0.85
CA ILE A 23 -2.33 -2.30 0.73
C ILE A 23 -1.38 -2.49 1.90
N ALA A 24 -1.55 -3.57 2.64
CA ALA A 24 -0.70 -3.96 3.76
C ALA A 24 0.64 -4.57 3.30
N GLY A 25 1.58 -4.75 4.22
CA GLY A 25 2.81 -5.49 3.95
C GLY A 25 2.53 -6.96 3.64
N GLY A 26 3.26 -7.55 2.68
CA GLY A 26 3.20 -8.99 2.38
C GLY A 26 3.89 -9.84 3.45
N GLY A 27 3.52 -11.11 3.60
CA GLY A 27 4.17 -12.06 4.50
C GLY A 27 5.53 -12.53 3.95
N GLY A 28 6.46 -12.89 4.85
CA GLY A 28 7.74 -13.50 4.49
C GLY A 28 7.58 -14.94 4.01
N GLY A 29 8.43 -15.39 3.09
CA GLY A 29 8.52 -16.79 2.68
C GLY A 29 9.13 -17.68 3.77
N GLY A 30 8.81 -18.97 3.75
CA GLY A 30 9.41 -19.97 4.64
C GLY A 30 10.86 -20.30 4.30
N GLY A 31 11.65 -20.67 5.32
CA GLY A 31 13.01 -21.21 5.19
C GLY A 31 13.13 -22.61 5.82
N ILE A 32 14.09 -23.47 5.41
CA ILE A 32 14.26 -24.91 5.64
C ILE A 32 13.33 -25.78 4.79
N ALA A 33 13.92 -26.62 3.98
CA ALA A 33 13.35 -27.71 3.16
C ALA A 33 11.85 -27.64 2.83
N TYR A 34 11.52 -27.61 1.56
CA TYR A 34 10.15 -27.69 1.01
C TYR A 34 9.20 -26.58 1.46
N ASN A 35 9.66 -25.38 1.42
CA ASN A 35 9.01 -24.22 1.98
C ASN A 35 8.00 -23.56 1.06
N ALA A 36 7.05 -22.87 1.67
CA ALA A 36 5.95 -22.22 0.99
C ALA A 36 6.16 -20.71 0.84
N GLY A 37 5.54 -20.14 -0.18
CA GLY A 37 5.53 -18.70 -0.40
C GLY A 37 4.67 -17.93 0.59
N GLY A 38 5.07 -16.70 0.95
CA GLY A 38 4.28 -15.79 1.77
C GLY A 38 3.07 -15.24 1.02
N GLY A 39 1.97 -15.00 1.71
CA GLY A 39 0.77 -14.35 1.17
C GLY A 39 0.98 -12.85 0.95
N ALA A 40 0.28 -12.26 0.01
CA ALA A 40 0.25 -10.82 -0.19
C ALA A 40 -0.46 -10.10 0.96
N GLY A 41 -0.12 -8.84 1.19
CA GLY A 41 -0.89 -7.95 2.06
C GLY A 41 -2.33 -7.79 1.58
N GLY A 42 -3.24 -7.52 2.50
CA GLY A 42 -4.62 -7.20 2.19
C GLY A 42 -4.72 -5.99 1.27
N TYR A 43 -5.72 -6.01 0.39
CA TYR A 43 -5.92 -4.99 -0.64
C TYR A 43 -7.34 -4.44 -0.55
N ARG A 44 -7.49 -3.17 -0.16
CA ARG A 44 -8.78 -2.49 0.00
C ARG A 44 -8.80 -1.20 -0.83
N THR A 45 -9.88 -0.97 -1.58
CA THR A 45 -9.97 0.22 -2.43
C THR A 45 -11.42 0.66 -2.69
N SER A 46 -11.62 1.96 -2.84
CA SER A 46 -12.85 2.54 -3.40
C SER A 46 -12.81 2.63 -4.94
N ALA A 47 -11.62 2.51 -5.54
CA ALA A 47 -11.40 2.74 -6.97
C ALA A 47 -11.15 1.41 -7.71
N GLY A 48 -12.18 0.62 -7.91
CA GLY A 48 -12.14 -0.67 -8.57
C GLY A 48 -12.36 -1.85 -7.63
N THR A 49 -11.97 -3.05 -8.01
CA THR A 49 -12.17 -4.28 -7.25
C THR A 49 -11.20 -4.34 -6.06
N SER A 50 -11.71 -4.62 -4.87
CA SER A 50 -10.91 -4.99 -3.70
C SER A 50 -10.39 -6.43 -3.80
N GLY A 51 -9.43 -6.79 -2.96
CA GLY A 51 -8.88 -8.14 -2.94
C GLY A 51 -9.90 -9.19 -2.48
N GLY A 52 -9.57 -10.49 -2.68
CA GLY A 52 -10.45 -11.58 -2.27
C GLY A 52 -11.78 -11.63 -3.02
N GLY A 53 -11.89 -11.00 -4.18
CA GLY A 53 -13.12 -10.89 -4.96
C GLY A 53 -14.09 -9.83 -4.45
N GLY A 54 -13.67 -8.96 -3.52
CA GLY A 54 -14.49 -7.88 -2.98
C GLY A 54 -14.79 -6.80 -4.03
N SER A 55 -15.96 -6.20 -3.96
CA SER A 55 -16.33 -5.02 -4.78
C SER A 55 -15.53 -3.79 -4.34
N ALA A 56 -15.62 -2.71 -5.11
CA ALA A 56 -15.19 -1.39 -4.68
C ALA A 56 -15.87 -1.01 -3.36
N GLU A 57 -15.10 -0.47 -2.41
CA GLU A 57 -15.65 0.06 -1.17
C GLU A 57 -16.20 1.48 -1.40
N ALA A 58 -17.02 1.94 -0.46
CA ALA A 58 -17.52 3.32 -0.51
C ALA A 58 -16.35 4.31 -0.37
N GLN A 59 -16.39 5.39 -1.15
CA GLN A 59 -15.48 6.52 -0.95
C GLN A 59 -15.59 7.09 0.46
N LEU A 60 -14.49 7.60 1.00
CA LEU A 60 -14.52 8.31 2.26
C LEU A 60 -14.98 9.75 2.06
N THR A 61 -15.77 10.25 3.01
CA THR A 61 -16.10 11.67 3.13
C THR A 61 -15.29 12.25 4.29
N LEU A 62 -14.27 13.04 3.98
CA LEU A 62 -13.34 13.62 4.95
C LEU A 62 -13.67 15.11 5.18
N SER A 63 -13.19 15.68 6.28
CA SER A 63 -13.33 17.10 6.61
C SER A 63 -11.99 17.82 6.51
N TYR A 64 -12.03 19.09 6.16
CA TYR A 64 -10.83 19.94 6.16
C TYR A 64 -10.34 20.20 7.60
N GLY A 65 -9.02 20.31 7.76
CA GLY A 65 -8.37 20.63 9.03
C GLY A 65 -8.36 19.50 10.06
N ILE A 66 -8.92 18.34 9.75
CA ILE A 66 -8.88 17.15 10.63
C ILE A 66 -7.69 16.27 10.26
N ALA A 67 -6.95 15.82 11.27
CA ALA A 67 -5.84 14.87 11.09
C ALA A 67 -6.39 13.44 11.04
N TYR A 68 -6.07 12.73 9.96
CA TYR A 68 -6.42 11.32 9.74
C TYR A 68 -5.18 10.45 9.81
N THR A 69 -5.26 9.34 10.52
CA THR A 69 -4.15 8.37 10.62
C THR A 69 -3.80 7.81 9.26
N VAL A 70 -2.50 7.74 8.97
CA VAL A 70 -1.94 7.03 7.83
C VAL A 70 -0.77 6.16 8.29
N THR A 71 -0.80 4.86 7.98
CA THR A 71 0.26 3.90 8.31
C THR A 71 0.52 3.01 7.12
N VAL A 72 1.79 2.80 6.79
CA VAL A 72 2.22 1.83 5.78
C VAL A 72 2.86 0.63 6.48
N GLY A 73 2.26 -0.53 6.31
CA GLY A 73 2.73 -1.78 6.90
C GLY A 73 4.05 -2.25 6.28
N ALA A 74 4.98 -2.64 7.12
CA ALA A 74 6.21 -3.30 6.68
C ALA A 74 5.94 -4.72 6.17
N GLY A 75 6.75 -5.19 5.23
CA GLY A 75 6.75 -6.60 4.84
C GLY A 75 7.23 -7.49 5.99
N GLY A 76 6.71 -8.70 6.06
CA GLY A 76 7.16 -9.72 7.00
C GLY A 76 8.61 -10.12 6.72
N THR A 77 9.34 -10.45 7.78
CA THR A 77 10.73 -10.90 7.66
C THR A 77 10.79 -12.32 7.12
N ALA A 78 11.85 -12.62 6.38
CA ALA A 78 12.20 -14.00 6.03
C ALA A 78 12.83 -14.72 7.21
N SER A 79 12.81 -16.05 7.17
CA SER A 79 13.53 -16.89 8.15
C SER A 79 14.39 -17.92 7.42
N GLY A 80 15.58 -18.23 8.00
CA GLY A 80 16.45 -19.31 7.52
C GLY A 80 16.06 -20.68 8.07
N ASN A 81 15.36 -20.75 9.19
CA ASN A 81 15.14 -21.99 9.93
C ASN A 81 13.70 -22.17 10.46
N ALA A 82 12.76 -21.35 10.01
CA ALA A 82 11.37 -21.39 10.44
C ALA A 82 10.46 -20.74 9.41
N LYS A 83 9.19 -20.60 9.75
CA LYS A 83 8.31 -19.68 9.04
C LYS A 83 8.89 -18.26 9.05
N GLY A 84 8.63 -17.51 8.00
CA GLY A 84 8.73 -16.06 8.05
C GLY A 84 7.76 -15.45 9.07
N THR A 85 7.65 -14.14 9.12
CA THR A 85 6.62 -13.44 9.88
C THR A 85 5.52 -12.93 8.95
N ASN A 86 4.35 -12.68 9.52
CA ASN A 86 3.31 -11.94 8.78
C ASN A 86 3.80 -10.52 8.48
N GLY A 87 3.28 -9.94 7.41
CA GLY A 87 3.38 -8.52 7.18
C GLY A 87 2.61 -7.71 8.22
N SER A 88 2.88 -6.42 8.30
CA SER A 88 2.15 -5.48 9.16
C SER A 88 0.98 -4.86 8.41
N ASP A 89 -0.03 -4.42 9.17
CA ASP A 89 -1.21 -3.76 8.64
C ASP A 89 -0.87 -2.37 8.07
N SER A 90 -1.63 -1.95 7.06
CA SER A 90 -1.67 -0.56 6.60
C SER A 90 -3.02 0.05 6.95
N VAL A 91 -2.99 1.33 7.32
CA VAL A 91 -4.18 2.06 7.76
C VAL A 91 -4.31 3.39 7.01
N PHE A 92 -5.51 3.73 6.63
CA PHE A 92 -5.91 5.08 6.25
C PHE A 92 -7.26 5.40 6.88
N ASN A 93 -7.28 6.32 7.84
CA ASN A 93 -8.46 6.66 8.63
C ASN A 93 -9.08 5.40 9.27
N THR A 94 -10.28 5.02 8.87
CA THR A 94 -11.01 3.83 9.36
C THR A 94 -10.73 2.56 8.52
N ILE A 95 -9.99 2.68 7.44
CA ILE A 95 -9.68 1.57 6.53
C ILE A 95 -8.41 0.88 6.99
N THR A 96 -8.51 -0.37 7.44
CA THR A 96 -7.36 -1.20 7.80
C THR A 96 -7.24 -2.38 6.83
N SER A 97 -6.12 -2.50 6.15
CA SER A 97 -5.74 -3.68 5.36
C SER A 97 -4.83 -4.57 6.21
N VAL A 98 -5.14 -5.85 6.29
CA VAL A 98 -4.45 -6.83 7.13
C VAL A 98 -3.14 -7.29 6.49
N GLY A 99 -2.07 -7.42 7.26
CA GLY A 99 -0.78 -7.94 6.78
C GLY A 99 -0.90 -9.33 6.16
N GLY A 100 -0.10 -9.61 5.14
CA GLY A 100 -0.06 -10.92 4.48
C GLY A 100 0.45 -12.03 5.39
N GLY A 101 -0.07 -13.25 5.26
CA GLY A 101 0.32 -14.39 6.05
C GLY A 101 1.70 -14.95 5.67
N ALA A 102 2.53 -15.34 6.65
CA ALA A 102 3.82 -15.98 6.40
C ALA A 102 3.66 -17.35 5.71
N GLY A 103 4.59 -17.69 4.83
CA GLY A 103 4.69 -19.03 4.22
C GLY A 103 5.04 -20.11 5.24
N GLY A 104 4.47 -21.31 5.08
CA GLY A 104 4.77 -22.48 5.89
C GLY A 104 6.24 -22.91 5.75
N ALA A 105 6.76 -23.55 6.80
CA ALA A 105 8.09 -24.14 6.82
C ALA A 105 8.03 -25.58 7.35
N ASN A 106 9.08 -26.36 7.12
CA ASN A 106 9.11 -27.78 7.47
C ASN A 106 8.74 -28.10 8.92
N SER A 107 9.14 -27.25 9.87
CA SER A 107 8.83 -27.41 11.28
C SER A 107 7.37 -27.04 11.64
N ASN A 108 6.67 -26.34 10.76
CA ASN A 108 5.31 -25.90 10.97
C ASN A 108 4.59 -25.79 9.62
N ASN A 109 4.00 -26.88 9.20
CA ASN A 109 3.58 -27.18 7.84
C ASN A 109 2.59 -26.20 7.20
N ALA A 110 1.66 -25.63 7.97
CA ALA A 110 0.71 -24.65 7.45
C ALA A 110 1.32 -23.26 7.38
N GLY A 111 0.99 -22.48 6.37
CA GLY A 111 1.20 -21.04 6.36
C GLY A 111 0.37 -20.32 7.44
N ASN A 112 0.55 -19.02 7.60
CA ASN A 112 -0.30 -18.19 8.47
C ASN A 112 -1.42 -17.55 7.65
N SER A 113 -2.57 -17.40 8.28
CA SER A 113 -3.63 -16.53 7.73
C SER A 113 -3.18 -15.07 7.76
N GLY A 114 -3.75 -14.27 6.86
CA GLY A 114 -3.44 -12.85 6.73
C GLY A 114 -4.38 -12.16 5.76
N GLY A 115 -4.03 -10.98 5.26
CA GLY A 115 -4.72 -10.31 4.17
C GLY A 115 -4.93 -11.27 3.00
N SER A 116 -3.81 -11.87 2.50
CA SER A 116 -3.83 -13.14 1.76
C SER A 116 -3.08 -14.18 2.58
N GLY A 117 -3.48 -15.44 2.48
CA GLY A 117 -2.89 -16.54 3.24
C GLY A 117 -1.53 -16.98 2.70
N GLY A 118 -0.62 -17.40 3.59
CA GLY A 118 0.63 -18.08 3.20
C GLY A 118 0.36 -19.47 2.65
N GLY A 119 1.25 -19.98 1.78
CA GLY A 119 1.20 -21.33 1.24
C GLY A 119 1.54 -22.39 2.30
N ALA A 120 1.18 -23.63 2.06
CA ALA A 120 1.50 -24.79 2.91
C ALA A 120 2.84 -25.43 2.52
N ALA A 121 3.70 -25.70 3.52
CA ALA A 121 4.97 -26.42 3.29
C ALA A 121 4.73 -27.93 3.09
N ALA A 122 5.60 -28.56 2.33
CA ALA A 122 5.57 -29.98 2.08
C ALA A 122 6.41 -30.74 3.11
N ALA A 123 5.86 -31.03 4.28
CA ALA A 123 6.60 -31.80 5.30
C ALA A 123 6.60 -33.28 5.03
N GLY A 124 7.70 -33.97 5.40
CA GLY A 124 7.96 -35.38 5.09
C GLY A 124 7.09 -36.42 5.81
N THR A 125 5.93 -36.12 6.39
CA THR A 125 5.12 -37.01 7.23
C THR A 125 3.81 -37.48 6.63
N GLY A 126 3.61 -37.39 5.33
CA GLY A 126 2.46 -38.00 4.64
C GLY A 126 1.13 -37.23 4.77
N SER A 127 1.09 -36.05 5.40
CA SER A 127 -0.11 -35.21 5.51
C SER A 127 0.09 -33.89 4.79
N SER A 128 -0.74 -33.61 3.80
CA SER A 128 -0.79 -32.29 3.15
C SER A 128 -1.56 -31.32 4.05
N PRO A 129 -0.88 -30.33 4.64
CA PRO A 129 -1.57 -29.36 5.47
C PRO A 129 -2.52 -28.48 4.64
N ALA A 130 -3.57 -28.01 5.28
CA ALA A 130 -4.50 -27.07 4.65
C ALA A 130 -3.79 -25.77 4.27
N ALA A 131 -4.25 -25.16 3.18
CA ALA A 131 -3.85 -23.81 2.81
C ALA A 131 -4.30 -22.80 3.88
N ALA A 132 -3.48 -21.79 4.14
CA ALA A 132 -3.86 -20.72 5.05
C ALA A 132 -4.89 -19.78 4.39
N ALA A 133 -5.88 -19.35 5.17
CA ALA A 133 -6.95 -18.49 4.66
C ALA A 133 -6.48 -17.05 4.42
N GLY A 134 -7.04 -16.40 3.41
CA GLY A 134 -7.04 -14.96 3.28
C GLY A 134 -8.19 -14.32 4.04
N THR A 135 -8.09 -13.04 4.32
CA THR A 135 -9.19 -12.22 4.87
C THR A 135 -10.20 -11.93 3.76
N ALA A 136 -11.49 -12.18 4.04
CA ALA A 136 -12.57 -11.89 3.10
C ALA A 136 -12.50 -10.44 2.61
N ASN A 137 -12.73 -10.22 1.33
CA ASN A 137 -12.66 -8.91 0.65
C ASN A 137 -11.30 -8.21 0.74
N GLN A 138 -10.21 -8.93 1.08
CA GLN A 138 -8.86 -8.37 1.11
C GLN A 138 -7.84 -9.24 0.37
N GLY A 139 -8.04 -10.57 0.30
CA GLY A 139 -7.15 -11.46 -0.40
C GLY A 139 -7.58 -12.92 -0.34
N TYR A 140 -6.90 -13.75 -1.09
CA TYR A 140 -7.21 -15.17 -1.25
C TYR A 140 -6.31 -16.06 -0.40
N ALA A 141 -6.73 -17.31 -0.25
CA ALA A 141 -5.95 -18.35 0.44
C ALA A 141 -4.64 -18.68 -0.30
N GLY A 142 -3.67 -19.20 0.43
CA GLY A 142 -2.50 -19.86 -0.15
C GLY A 142 -2.84 -21.19 -0.82
N GLY A 143 -1.83 -21.79 -1.49
CA GLY A 143 -1.91 -23.12 -2.06
C GLY A 143 -1.59 -24.22 -1.02
N THR A 144 -2.11 -25.43 -1.24
CA THR A 144 -1.75 -26.63 -0.48
C THR A 144 -0.42 -27.21 -0.98
N SER A 145 0.24 -28.02 -0.19
CA SER A 145 1.41 -28.78 -0.61
C SER A 145 1.04 -30.11 -1.28
N PHE A 146 1.97 -30.65 -2.05
CA PHE A 146 1.97 -32.03 -2.51
C PHE A 146 3.04 -32.85 -1.77
N ILE A 147 2.67 -34.01 -1.27
CA ILE A 147 3.56 -34.95 -0.57
C ILE A 147 3.44 -36.30 -1.22
N GLY A 148 4.47 -36.69 -1.96
CA GLY A 148 4.62 -38.04 -2.55
C GLY A 148 5.65 -38.89 -1.80
N ALA A 149 5.85 -40.14 -2.17
CA ALA A 149 6.78 -41.05 -1.51
C ALA A 149 8.24 -40.56 -1.56
N SER A 150 8.64 -39.84 -2.62
CA SER A 150 10.01 -39.32 -2.81
C SER A 150 10.03 -37.96 -3.49
N THR A 151 8.89 -37.31 -3.60
CA THR A 151 8.76 -36.01 -4.30
C THR A 151 7.84 -35.08 -3.52
N TRP A 152 8.19 -33.82 -3.46
CA TRP A 152 7.50 -32.79 -2.71
C TRP A 152 7.40 -31.49 -3.50
N GLY A 153 6.27 -30.81 -3.34
CA GLY A 153 6.08 -29.45 -3.84
C GLY A 153 5.25 -28.66 -2.85
N ALA A 154 5.78 -27.54 -2.37
CA ALA A 154 5.07 -26.66 -1.46
C ALA A 154 4.07 -25.75 -2.20
N GLY A 155 3.07 -25.24 -1.50
CA GLY A 155 2.06 -24.33 -2.03
C GLY A 155 2.56 -22.89 -2.13
N GLY A 156 2.14 -22.18 -3.18
CA GLY A 156 2.36 -20.74 -3.32
C GLY A 156 1.52 -19.92 -2.33
N GLY A 157 1.96 -18.73 -1.98
CA GLY A 157 1.18 -17.75 -1.20
C GLY A 157 -0.01 -17.21 -1.99
N GLY A 158 -1.13 -16.90 -1.31
CA GLY A 158 -2.27 -16.22 -1.92
C GLY A 158 -1.94 -14.80 -2.37
N GLY A 159 -2.55 -14.36 -3.44
CA GLY A 159 -2.54 -12.97 -3.89
C GLY A 159 -3.87 -12.27 -3.58
N ALA A 160 -3.92 -10.97 -3.78
CA ALA A 160 -5.17 -10.23 -3.63
C ALA A 160 -6.19 -10.59 -4.73
N GLY A 161 -5.74 -10.99 -5.91
CA GLY A 161 -6.59 -11.29 -7.08
C GLY A 161 -6.83 -12.78 -7.33
N ALA A 162 -6.03 -13.69 -6.76
CA ALA A 162 -6.17 -15.13 -6.96
C ALA A 162 -5.59 -15.94 -5.80
N VAL A 163 -6.07 -17.17 -5.65
CA VAL A 163 -5.50 -18.17 -4.74
C VAL A 163 -4.07 -18.52 -5.16
N GLY A 164 -3.22 -18.87 -4.19
CA GLY A 164 -1.93 -19.46 -4.46
C GLY A 164 -2.08 -20.85 -5.12
N ALA A 165 -1.22 -21.17 -6.07
CA ALA A 165 -1.26 -22.49 -6.70
C ALA A 165 -0.81 -23.58 -5.73
N ASN A 166 -1.40 -24.76 -5.84
CA ASN A 166 -0.98 -25.93 -5.11
C ASN A 166 0.39 -26.41 -5.61
N GLY A 167 1.18 -26.97 -4.74
CA GLY A 167 2.35 -27.73 -5.12
C GLY A 167 1.97 -29.00 -5.87
N ALA A 168 2.89 -29.48 -6.71
CA ALA A 168 2.76 -30.74 -7.42
C ALA A 168 4.07 -31.55 -7.28
N SER A 169 4.13 -32.77 -7.81
CA SER A 169 5.33 -33.59 -7.79
C SER A 169 6.52 -32.82 -8.41
N THR A 170 7.53 -32.52 -7.62
CA THR A 170 8.73 -31.74 -8.01
C THR A 170 8.46 -30.29 -8.47
N VAL A 171 7.25 -29.78 -8.29
CA VAL A 171 6.90 -28.40 -8.70
C VAL A 171 6.38 -27.61 -7.50
N GLY A 172 7.01 -26.48 -7.22
CA GLY A 172 6.50 -25.50 -6.26
C GLY A 172 5.32 -24.73 -6.83
N GLY A 173 4.30 -24.48 -6.02
CA GLY A 173 3.14 -23.68 -6.40
C GLY A 173 3.51 -22.24 -6.71
N ASN A 174 2.95 -21.67 -7.76
CA ASN A 174 3.09 -20.24 -8.06
C ASN A 174 2.32 -19.38 -7.06
N GLY A 175 2.80 -18.18 -6.80
CA GLY A 175 2.05 -17.19 -6.04
C GLY A 175 0.78 -16.73 -6.77
N GLY A 176 -0.28 -16.48 -6.02
CA GLY A 176 -1.53 -15.94 -6.55
C GLY A 176 -1.33 -14.55 -7.15
N ALA A 177 -2.04 -14.23 -8.20
CA ALA A 177 -1.97 -12.91 -8.85
C ALA A 177 -2.50 -11.79 -7.93
N GLY A 178 -1.98 -10.59 -8.09
CA GLY A 178 -2.50 -9.37 -7.48
C GLY A 178 -3.68 -8.77 -8.24
N VAL A 179 -4.11 -7.59 -7.81
CA VAL A 179 -5.19 -6.81 -8.41
C VAL A 179 -4.63 -5.58 -9.09
N ALA A 180 -5.14 -5.30 -10.29
CA ALA A 180 -4.81 -4.07 -11.03
C ALA A 180 -5.73 -2.92 -10.61
N SER A 181 -5.16 -1.72 -10.46
CA SER A 181 -5.89 -0.48 -10.20
C SER A 181 -5.40 0.65 -11.08
N THR A 182 -6.33 1.51 -11.48
CA THR A 182 -6.06 2.73 -12.24
C THR A 182 -6.10 3.99 -11.38
N ILE A 183 -6.11 3.87 -10.05
CA ILE A 183 -6.22 5.00 -9.12
C ILE A 183 -5.14 6.07 -9.35
N THR A 184 -3.95 5.67 -9.82
CA THR A 184 -2.83 6.56 -10.15
C THR A 184 -2.87 7.13 -11.57
N GLY A 185 -3.94 6.87 -12.33
CA GLY A 185 -4.10 7.32 -13.73
C GLY A 185 -3.65 6.28 -14.78
N SER A 186 -2.84 5.30 -14.40
CA SER A 186 -2.44 4.16 -15.23
C SER A 186 -2.67 2.84 -14.48
N SER A 187 -2.84 1.74 -15.23
CA SER A 187 -3.06 0.42 -14.63
C SER A 187 -1.78 -0.12 -14.00
N VAL A 188 -1.82 -0.37 -12.69
CA VAL A 188 -0.70 -0.97 -11.92
C VAL A 188 -1.22 -2.13 -11.10
N THR A 189 -0.64 -3.33 -11.32
CA THR A 189 -0.97 -4.53 -10.54
C THR A 189 -0.15 -4.56 -9.26
N ARG A 190 -0.78 -4.87 -8.10
CA ARG A 190 -0.14 -4.95 -6.78
C ARG A 190 -0.68 -6.15 -5.98
N ALA A 191 -0.02 -6.48 -4.89
CA ALA A 191 -0.39 -7.54 -3.95
C ALA A 191 -0.42 -8.95 -4.56
N GLY A 192 0.64 -9.35 -5.27
CA GLY A 192 0.89 -10.72 -5.71
C GLY A 192 1.49 -11.58 -4.60
N GLY A 193 1.12 -12.86 -4.50
CA GLY A 193 1.65 -13.81 -3.53
C GLY A 193 3.05 -14.32 -3.89
N GLY A 194 3.81 -14.85 -2.93
CA GLY A 194 5.13 -15.45 -3.14
C GLY A 194 5.06 -16.86 -3.74
N GLY A 195 6.03 -17.22 -4.56
CA GLY A 195 6.21 -18.57 -5.11
C GLY A 195 6.82 -19.53 -4.09
N ALA A 196 6.52 -20.81 -4.19
CA ALA A 196 7.00 -21.87 -3.32
C ALA A 196 8.33 -22.48 -3.80
N ALA A 197 9.06 -23.13 -2.88
CA ALA A 197 10.19 -23.99 -3.21
C ALA A 197 9.72 -25.38 -3.72
N ALA A 198 10.60 -26.08 -4.42
CA ALA A 198 10.45 -27.48 -4.76
C ALA A 198 11.70 -28.26 -4.36
N ALA A 199 11.55 -29.56 -4.08
CA ALA A 199 12.68 -30.43 -3.73
C ALA A 199 13.70 -30.60 -4.87
N SER A 200 13.18 -30.62 -6.06
CA SER A 200 13.88 -30.71 -7.34
C SER A 200 12.92 -30.22 -8.43
N GLY A 201 13.39 -29.92 -9.60
CA GLY A 201 12.55 -29.50 -10.70
C GLY A 201 12.27 -28.00 -10.70
N THR A 202 11.01 -27.54 -10.71
CA THR A 202 10.68 -26.14 -10.99
C THR A 202 10.15 -25.44 -9.72
N PRO A 203 10.79 -24.35 -9.23
CA PRO A 203 10.23 -23.54 -8.15
C PRO A 203 9.04 -22.74 -8.67
N GLY A 204 8.17 -22.36 -7.77
CA GLY A 204 7.05 -21.48 -8.09
C GLY A 204 7.49 -20.06 -8.42
N SER A 205 6.91 -19.47 -9.46
CA SER A 205 7.05 -18.05 -9.74
C SER A 205 6.27 -17.21 -8.72
N GLY A 206 6.74 -15.97 -8.49
CA GLY A 206 5.93 -14.99 -7.77
C GLY A 206 4.70 -14.57 -8.56
N GLY A 207 3.61 -14.26 -7.87
CA GLY A 207 2.39 -13.73 -8.48
C GLY A 207 2.61 -12.35 -9.07
N SER A 208 1.92 -12.04 -10.17
CA SER A 208 1.95 -10.68 -10.73
C SER A 208 1.52 -9.65 -9.69
N GLY A 209 2.19 -8.48 -9.69
CA GLY A 209 1.95 -7.45 -8.68
C GLY A 209 2.93 -7.50 -7.51
N GLY A 210 4.15 -8.01 -7.75
CA GLY A 210 5.27 -7.87 -6.82
C GLY A 210 5.54 -9.08 -5.93
N GLY A 211 4.96 -10.23 -6.19
CA GLY A 211 5.33 -11.46 -5.49
C GLY A 211 6.76 -11.94 -5.78
N GLY A 212 7.50 -12.38 -4.77
CA GLY A 212 8.85 -12.94 -4.90
C GLY A 212 8.81 -14.40 -5.39
N ALA A 213 9.76 -14.81 -6.24
CA ALA A 213 9.86 -16.18 -6.72
C ALA A 213 10.46 -17.11 -5.65
N GLY A 214 10.00 -18.37 -5.62
CA GLY A 214 10.63 -19.44 -4.85
C GLY A 214 11.96 -19.88 -5.46
N SER A 215 12.71 -20.70 -4.73
CA SER A 215 14.00 -21.24 -5.15
C SER A 215 14.10 -22.74 -4.87
N ILE A 216 14.98 -23.44 -5.60
CA ILE A 216 15.39 -24.84 -5.37
C ILE A 216 16.83 -24.96 -4.86
N SER A 217 17.60 -23.91 -4.81
CA SER A 217 19.04 -23.93 -4.48
C SER A 217 19.56 -22.72 -3.75
N SER A 218 18.78 -21.67 -3.59
CA SER A 218 19.17 -20.41 -3.01
C SER A 218 18.09 -19.80 -2.12
N THR A 219 18.35 -18.61 -1.58
CA THR A 219 17.36 -17.76 -0.91
C THR A 219 16.19 -17.45 -1.85
N GLY A 220 14.98 -17.46 -1.34
CA GLY A 220 13.80 -16.99 -2.05
C GLY A 220 13.89 -15.51 -2.36
N THR A 221 13.27 -15.08 -3.43
CA THR A 221 13.23 -13.65 -3.82
C THR A 221 12.30 -12.87 -2.89
N ALA A 222 12.72 -11.68 -2.47
CA ALA A 222 11.83 -10.79 -1.69
C ALA A 222 10.65 -10.29 -2.54
N GLY A 223 9.53 -10.05 -1.88
CA GLY A 223 8.43 -9.29 -2.47
C GLY A 223 8.86 -7.86 -2.77
N THR A 224 8.30 -7.29 -3.84
CA THR A 224 8.63 -5.92 -4.27
C THR A 224 8.10 -4.89 -3.26
N ALA A 225 8.93 -3.95 -2.85
CA ALA A 225 8.53 -2.87 -1.95
C ALA A 225 7.38 -2.03 -2.55
N ASN A 226 6.52 -1.49 -1.69
CA ASN A 226 5.37 -0.64 -2.05
C ASN A 226 4.32 -1.33 -2.94
N THR A 227 4.30 -2.67 -2.88
CA THR A 227 3.29 -3.47 -3.58
C THR A 227 2.49 -4.38 -2.66
N GLY A 228 2.95 -4.61 -1.43
CA GLY A 228 2.38 -5.63 -0.55
C GLY A 228 2.62 -7.06 -1.01
N GLY A 229 3.60 -7.29 -1.90
CA GLY A 229 3.89 -8.62 -2.45
C GLY A 229 4.42 -9.58 -1.40
N GLY A 230 3.98 -10.86 -1.42
CA GLY A 230 4.53 -11.92 -0.56
C GLY A 230 5.95 -12.32 -0.94
N GLY A 231 6.78 -12.72 0.02
CA GLY A 231 8.14 -13.24 -0.22
C GLY A 231 8.12 -14.66 -0.76
N GLY A 232 9.04 -14.99 -1.67
CA GLY A 232 9.24 -16.35 -2.19
C GLY A 232 9.90 -17.27 -1.16
N ALA A 233 9.70 -18.55 -1.27
CA ALA A 233 10.31 -19.57 -0.41
C ALA A 233 11.78 -19.82 -0.73
N GLY A 234 12.62 -20.02 0.28
CA GLY A 234 13.97 -20.57 0.14
C GLY A 234 13.97 -22.09 0.13
N PHE A 235 15.10 -22.69 -0.22
CA PHE A 235 15.26 -24.14 -0.26
C PHE A 235 16.43 -24.60 0.63
N SER A 236 16.30 -25.79 1.25
CA SER A 236 17.30 -26.37 2.16
C SER A 236 17.61 -25.43 3.34
N THR A 237 18.84 -25.07 3.56
CA THR A 237 19.29 -24.16 4.63
C THR A 237 19.14 -22.68 4.28
N ASN A 238 18.61 -22.35 3.09
CA ASN A 238 18.49 -20.99 2.63
C ASN A 238 17.19 -20.33 3.12
N SER A 239 17.28 -19.07 3.47
CA SER A 239 16.15 -18.28 3.92
C SER A 239 15.10 -18.09 2.82
N GLY A 240 13.86 -17.92 3.20
CA GLY A 240 12.86 -17.31 2.32
C GLY A 240 13.22 -15.88 1.95
N GLY A 241 12.48 -15.26 1.06
CA GLY A 241 12.48 -13.83 0.78
C GLY A 241 11.59 -13.09 1.79
N ALA A 242 11.95 -11.88 2.17
CA ALA A 242 11.06 -11.00 2.93
C ALA A 242 9.83 -10.62 2.10
N GLY A 243 8.72 -10.32 2.74
CA GLY A 243 7.58 -9.67 2.09
C GLY A 243 7.90 -8.23 1.68
N GLY A 244 7.25 -7.71 0.66
CA GLY A 244 7.32 -6.30 0.27
C GLY A 244 6.48 -5.42 1.19
N SER A 245 6.90 -4.18 1.43
CA SER A 245 6.08 -3.20 2.16
C SER A 245 4.76 -2.91 1.44
N GLY A 246 3.75 -2.49 2.19
CA GLY A 246 2.49 -1.97 1.68
C GLY A 246 2.62 -0.59 1.04
N ILE A 247 1.47 -0.02 0.72
CA ILE A 247 1.34 1.35 0.20
C ILE A 247 -0.05 1.89 0.52
N VAL A 248 -0.15 3.20 0.77
CA VAL A 248 -1.44 3.90 0.87
C VAL A 248 -1.50 4.95 -0.24
N ILE A 249 -2.53 4.88 -1.09
CA ILE A 249 -2.76 5.87 -2.15
C ILE A 249 -4.07 6.59 -1.85
N ILE A 250 -4.02 7.92 -1.83
CA ILE A 250 -5.14 8.81 -1.54
C ILE A 250 -5.36 9.69 -2.77
N LYS A 251 -6.58 9.71 -3.29
CA LYS A 251 -6.95 10.54 -4.43
C LYS A 251 -8.10 11.47 -4.04
N VAL A 252 -7.88 12.76 -4.19
CA VAL A 252 -8.82 13.84 -3.84
C VAL A 252 -8.98 14.81 -5.01
N PRO A 253 -10.04 15.64 -5.05
CA PRO A 253 -10.17 16.70 -6.06
C PRO A 253 -8.94 17.60 -6.12
N SER A 254 -8.63 18.15 -7.28
CA SER A 254 -7.42 18.99 -7.51
C SER A 254 -7.39 20.29 -6.68
N THR A 255 -8.51 20.71 -6.11
CA THR A 255 -8.61 21.86 -5.19
C THR A 255 -8.22 21.51 -3.75
N VAL A 256 -8.03 20.22 -3.43
CA VAL A 256 -7.72 19.71 -2.10
C VAL A 256 -6.24 19.33 -2.02
N TYR A 257 -5.54 19.87 -1.03
CA TYR A 257 -4.14 19.57 -0.76
C TYR A 257 -3.98 18.80 0.54
N ALA A 258 -3.02 17.89 0.57
CA ALA A 258 -2.69 17.11 1.76
C ALA A 258 -1.41 17.61 2.40
N VAL A 259 -1.43 17.75 3.71
CA VAL A 259 -0.26 18.03 4.56
C VAL A 259 -0.02 16.80 5.42
N PHE A 260 1.16 16.23 5.32
CA PHE A 260 1.55 15.02 6.05
C PHE A 260 2.45 15.39 7.24
N SER A 261 2.37 14.58 8.31
CA SER A 261 3.35 14.67 9.40
C SER A 261 4.76 14.30 8.90
N SER A 262 5.79 14.75 9.62
CA SER A 262 7.19 14.68 9.17
C SER A 262 7.74 13.27 8.98
N GLY A 263 7.12 12.26 9.59
CA GLY A 263 7.53 10.86 9.47
C GLY A 263 6.96 10.13 8.26
N VAL A 264 6.22 10.82 7.37
CA VAL A 264 5.61 10.23 6.18
C VAL A 264 6.47 10.43 4.94
N THR A 265 6.78 9.34 4.24
CA THR A 265 7.38 9.40 2.89
C THR A 265 6.27 9.34 1.85
N VAL A 266 6.08 10.40 1.09
CA VAL A 266 5.01 10.55 0.11
C VAL A 266 5.50 11.13 -1.20
N THR A 267 4.92 10.68 -2.31
CA THR A 267 5.03 11.31 -3.63
C THR A 267 3.66 11.79 -4.08
N SER A 268 3.62 12.93 -4.77
CA SER A 268 2.38 13.50 -5.32
C SER A 268 2.40 13.51 -6.84
N SER A 269 1.24 13.34 -7.44
CA SER A 269 0.99 13.46 -8.88
C SER A 269 -0.43 13.97 -9.12
N THR A 270 -0.75 14.31 -10.36
CA THR A 270 -2.10 14.73 -10.75
C THR A 270 -2.59 13.88 -11.92
N SER A 271 -3.87 13.52 -11.90
CA SER A 271 -4.51 12.80 -13.02
C SER A 271 -6.04 13.02 -12.99
N GLY A 272 -6.63 13.29 -14.14
CA GLY A 272 -8.07 13.42 -14.29
C GLY A 272 -8.72 14.46 -13.37
N GLY A 273 -8.09 15.62 -13.15
CA GLY A 273 -8.62 16.66 -12.26
C GLY A 273 -8.53 16.32 -10.76
N SER A 274 -7.64 15.41 -10.39
CA SER A 274 -7.43 14.98 -8.98
C SER A 274 -5.96 15.08 -8.61
N ASN A 275 -5.71 15.40 -7.33
CA ASN A 275 -4.42 15.20 -6.69
C ASN A 275 -4.34 13.77 -6.14
N ILE A 276 -3.20 13.13 -6.34
CA ILE A 276 -2.93 11.74 -5.94
C ILE A 276 -1.68 11.73 -5.08
N TYR A 277 -1.81 11.17 -3.87
CA TYR A 277 -0.72 11.06 -2.91
C TYR A 277 -0.42 9.57 -2.68
N SER A 278 0.81 9.15 -2.99
CA SER A 278 1.29 7.78 -2.77
C SER A 278 2.22 7.77 -1.57
N VAL A 279 1.71 7.29 -0.43
CA VAL A 279 2.46 7.14 0.82
C VAL A 279 3.16 5.79 0.80
N THR A 280 4.50 5.79 0.81
CA THR A 280 5.34 4.59 0.66
C THR A 280 6.00 4.13 1.95
N ALA A 281 6.07 5.00 2.97
CA ALA A 281 6.56 4.65 4.30
C ALA A 281 6.01 5.62 5.36
N THR A 282 5.92 5.13 6.58
CA THR A 282 5.64 5.91 7.79
C THR A 282 6.63 5.51 8.88
N SER A 283 7.13 6.49 9.65
CA SER A 283 8.13 6.24 10.71
C SER A 283 7.49 5.58 11.94
N THR A 284 6.20 5.87 12.17
CA THR A 284 5.39 5.32 13.29
C THR A 284 4.00 4.95 12.80
N THR A 285 3.20 4.34 13.69
CA THR A 285 1.78 4.03 13.45
C THR A 285 0.84 5.20 13.74
N SER A 286 1.37 6.33 14.23
CA SER A 286 0.62 7.53 14.59
C SER A 286 0.81 8.69 13.59
N GLU A 287 1.41 8.43 12.44
CA GLU A 287 1.54 9.43 11.38
C GLU A 287 0.18 9.84 10.84
N THR A 288 0.09 11.10 10.39
CA THR A 288 -1.19 11.68 9.99
C THR A 288 -1.10 12.42 8.66
N VAL A 289 -2.27 12.59 8.04
CA VAL A 289 -2.53 13.50 6.92
C VAL A 289 -3.68 14.42 7.26
N THR A 290 -3.53 15.70 6.96
CA THR A 290 -4.58 16.73 7.09
C THR A 290 -4.85 17.33 5.71
N PHE A 291 -6.11 17.56 5.39
CA PHE A 291 -6.51 18.12 4.10
C PHE A 291 -6.88 19.59 4.24
N THR A 292 -6.42 20.40 3.28
CA THR A 292 -6.69 21.83 3.18
C THR A 292 -7.26 22.17 1.82
N ASN A 293 -8.06 23.23 1.74
CA ASN A 293 -8.53 23.80 0.48
C ASN A 293 -7.64 24.99 0.11
N ILE A 294 -7.23 25.11 -1.13
CA ILE A 294 -6.68 26.37 -1.62
C ILE A 294 -7.86 27.31 -1.89
N VAL A 295 -7.98 28.35 -1.06
CA VAL A 295 -8.78 29.52 -1.39
C VAL A 295 -7.85 30.49 -2.13
N PRO A 296 -8.04 30.74 -3.45
CA PRO A 296 -7.23 31.74 -4.13
C PRO A 296 -7.50 33.09 -3.47
N LEU A 297 -6.48 33.67 -2.86
CA LEU A 297 -6.53 35.02 -2.32
C LEU A 297 -6.00 35.98 -3.36
N GLU A 298 -6.85 36.88 -3.84
CA GLU A 298 -6.44 38.04 -4.62
C GLU A 298 -6.17 39.20 -3.69
N TYR A 299 -5.08 39.88 -3.88
CA TYR A 299 -4.75 41.05 -3.08
C TYR A 299 -4.40 42.24 -3.96
N LEU A 300 -4.81 43.44 -3.50
CA LEU A 300 -4.43 44.72 -4.01
C LEU A 300 -3.81 45.53 -2.88
N VAL A 301 -2.56 45.95 -3.04
CA VAL A 301 -1.86 46.84 -2.12
C VAL A 301 -1.54 48.12 -2.88
N VAL A 302 -2.05 49.26 -2.36
CA VAL A 302 -1.81 50.56 -2.92
C VAL A 302 -1.18 51.46 -1.82
N ALA A 303 0.00 51.96 -2.09
CA ALA A 303 0.66 52.90 -1.19
C ALA A 303 0.11 54.34 -1.37
N GLY A 304 0.26 55.14 -0.35
CA GLY A 304 -0.09 56.59 -0.47
C GLY A 304 0.76 57.30 -1.50
N GLY A 305 0.16 58.22 -2.21
CA GLY A 305 0.87 59.11 -3.13
C GLY A 305 1.68 60.18 -2.38
N GLY A 306 2.73 60.69 -2.99
CA GLY A 306 3.50 61.84 -2.47
C GLY A 306 2.71 63.15 -2.54
N GLY A 307 2.89 64.00 -1.52
CA GLY A 307 2.34 65.36 -1.53
C GLY A 307 2.99 66.25 -2.62
N GLY A 308 2.21 67.07 -3.24
CA GLY A 308 2.74 68.15 -4.12
C GLY A 308 3.42 69.26 -3.33
N GLY A 309 4.42 69.94 -3.91
CA GLY A 309 5.06 71.08 -3.30
C GLY A 309 4.13 72.30 -3.22
N GLY A 310 4.27 73.11 -2.16
CA GLY A 310 3.39 74.24 -1.82
C GLY A 310 3.93 75.62 -2.17
N SER A 311 4.70 75.80 -3.24
CA SER A 311 5.30 77.09 -3.60
C SER A 311 5.13 77.42 -5.10
N PHE A 312 5.29 78.71 -5.47
CA PHE A 312 5.30 79.09 -6.88
C PHE A 312 6.36 78.29 -7.65
N TYR A 313 5.99 77.54 -8.66
CA TYR A 313 6.81 76.56 -9.43
C TYR A 313 7.00 75.20 -8.77
N ALA A 314 6.11 74.79 -7.89
CA ALA A 314 6.22 73.49 -7.26
C ALA A 314 5.81 72.34 -8.18
N GLY A 315 6.53 71.20 -8.09
CA GLY A 315 6.22 69.94 -8.84
C GLY A 315 5.09 69.17 -8.19
N GLY A 316 4.34 68.41 -8.98
CA GLY A 316 3.31 67.50 -8.50
C GLY A 316 3.88 66.29 -7.74
N GLY A 317 3.13 65.75 -6.78
CA GLY A 317 3.50 64.52 -6.10
C GLY A 317 3.37 63.28 -7.02
N ALA A 318 4.20 62.29 -6.76
CA ALA A 318 4.15 61.01 -7.48
C ALA A 318 3.03 60.12 -6.94
N ALA A 319 2.50 59.23 -7.79
CA ALA A 319 1.54 58.21 -7.38
C ALA A 319 2.18 57.19 -6.42
N GLY A 320 1.40 56.68 -5.50
CA GLY A 320 1.82 55.59 -4.65
C GLY A 320 2.04 54.26 -5.44
N GLY A 321 2.85 53.41 -4.88
CA GLY A 321 3.09 52.10 -5.46
C GLY A 321 1.80 51.27 -5.54
N PHE A 322 1.63 50.55 -6.64
CA PHE A 322 0.49 49.68 -6.91
C PHE A 322 1.00 48.25 -7.07
N ARG A 323 0.45 47.29 -6.33
CA ARG A 323 0.84 45.92 -6.40
C ARG A 323 -0.39 45.00 -6.28
N THR A 324 -0.55 44.13 -7.29
CA THR A 324 -1.57 43.07 -7.30
C THR A 324 -0.89 41.71 -7.36
N GLY A 325 -1.53 40.70 -6.84
CA GLY A 325 -1.11 39.33 -7.01
C GLY A 325 -2.25 38.38 -6.72
N SER A 326 -2.19 37.21 -7.32
CA SER A 326 -3.03 36.06 -6.99
C SER A 326 -2.11 34.94 -6.53
N LEU A 327 -2.53 34.17 -5.52
CA LEU A 327 -1.84 33.04 -4.89
C LEU A 327 -1.08 33.38 -3.59
N LEU A 328 -1.78 33.33 -2.49
CA LEU A 328 -1.22 32.85 -1.24
C LEU A 328 -2.01 31.59 -0.86
N SER A 329 -1.32 30.45 -0.82
CA SER A 329 -1.83 29.30 -0.07
C SER A 329 -1.65 29.58 1.41
N ILE A 330 -2.74 29.54 2.17
CA ILE A 330 -2.70 29.57 3.63
C ILE A 330 -2.93 28.15 4.10
#